data_265e177969e34aa96b84f6884e1fdb7b
#
_entry.id   265e177969e34aa96b84f6884e1fdb7b
#
_cell.length_a   1.000
_cell.length_b   1.000
_cell.length_c   1.000
_cell.angle_alpha   90.00
_cell.angle_beta   90.00
_cell.angle_gamma   90.00
#
_symmetry.space_group_name_H-M   'P 1'
#
loop_
_entity.id
_entity.type
_entity.pdbx_description
1 polymer ?
#
loop_
_entity_poly.entity_id
_entity_poly.type
_entity_poly.pdbx_seq_one_letter_code
_entity_poly.pdbx_strand_id
1 'polypeptide(L)'
;FYCFHDRDVAPEGKNLAETNKILDQIVDLLEEEQKRTGIKLLWGTANLFSNPRFVHGASTSPNADVFAYSAAQVKKALEVTHRLGGLNYVFW
;
A
#
# COMPACT_ATOMS: atom_id res chain seq x y z
N PHE A 1 9.51 -14.05 7.83
CA PHE A 1 9.00 -12.70 7.62
C PHE A 1 8.92 -12.37 6.14
N TYR A 2 7.99 -11.47 5.78
CA TYR A 2 7.91 -10.88 4.44
C TYR A 2 7.63 -9.38 4.56
N CYS A 3 7.80 -8.66 3.45
CA CYS A 3 7.53 -7.24 3.35
C CYS A 3 6.39 -6.99 2.37
N PHE A 4 5.60 -5.96 2.61
CA PHE A 4 4.44 -5.62 1.80
C PHE A 4 4.67 -4.30 1.07
N HIS A 5 4.57 -4.34 -0.25
CA HIS A 5 4.54 -3.18 -1.15
C HIS A 5 3.21 -3.21 -1.89
N ASP A 6 2.41 -2.17 -1.76
CA ASP A 6 1.05 -2.16 -2.30
C ASP A 6 0.96 -2.43 -3.82
N ARG A 7 1.80 -1.77 -4.60
CA ARG A 7 1.75 -1.90 -6.07
C ARG A 7 2.47 -3.13 -6.60
N ASP A 8 3.25 -3.82 -5.78
CA ASP A 8 3.87 -5.09 -6.17
C ASP A 8 2.86 -6.25 -6.13
N VAL A 9 1.86 -6.15 -5.27
CA VAL A 9 0.87 -7.22 -5.08
C VAL A 9 -0.47 -6.92 -5.74
N ALA A 10 -0.80 -5.66 -5.99
CA ALA A 10 -2.09 -5.27 -6.54
C ALA A 10 -1.93 -4.09 -7.51
N PRO A 11 -2.46 -4.22 -8.75
CA PRO A 11 -2.44 -3.10 -9.70
C PRO A 11 -3.41 -2.01 -9.30
N GLU A 12 -3.24 -0.82 -9.87
CA GLU A 12 -4.25 0.23 -9.76
C GLU A 12 -5.48 -0.11 -10.60
N GLY A 13 -6.65 0.23 -10.06
CA GLY A 13 -7.90 0.22 -10.79
C GLY A 13 -8.20 1.57 -11.45
N LYS A 14 -9.43 1.76 -11.90
CA LYS A 14 -9.87 2.98 -12.60
C LYS A 14 -9.92 4.20 -11.70
N ASN A 15 -10.12 3.99 -10.40
CA ASN A 15 -10.19 5.04 -9.39
C ASN A 15 -9.68 4.50 -8.05
N LEU A 16 -9.63 5.36 -7.04
CA LEU A 16 -9.14 4.98 -5.72
C LEU A 16 -9.98 3.87 -5.07
N ALA A 17 -11.30 3.93 -5.20
CA ALA A 17 -12.19 2.92 -4.62
C ALA A 17 -11.95 1.53 -5.21
N GLU A 18 -11.81 1.44 -6.53
CA GLU A 18 -11.50 0.17 -7.22
C GLU A 18 -10.10 -0.32 -6.86
N THR A 19 -9.13 0.57 -6.80
CA THR A 19 -7.75 0.27 -6.40
C THR A 19 -7.72 -0.33 -5.00
N ASN A 20 -8.44 0.28 -4.04
CA ASN A 20 -8.53 -0.22 -2.67
C ASN A 20 -9.25 -1.57 -2.61
N LYS A 21 -10.28 -1.78 -3.42
CA LYS A 21 -11.00 -3.05 -3.49
C LYS A 21 -10.10 -4.18 -3.97
N ILE A 22 -9.32 -3.94 -5.02
CA ILE A 22 -8.34 -4.92 -5.53
C ILE A 22 -7.33 -5.27 -4.45
N LEU A 23 -6.82 -4.26 -3.77
CA LEU A 23 -5.87 -4.45 -2.69
C LEU A 23 -6.47 -5.25 -1.53
N ASP A 24 -7.70 -4.95 -1.14
CA ASP A 24 -8.40 -5.68 -0.07
C ASP A 24 -8.54 -7.17 -0.38
N GLN A 25 -8.80 -7.53 -1.63
CA GLN A 25 -8.87 -8.94 -2.06
C GLN A 25 -7.53 -9.65 -1.87
N ILE A 26 -6.43 -8.98 -2.20
CA ILE A 26 -5.08 -9.53 -2.00
C ILE A 26 -4.75 -9.61 -0.51
N VAL A 27 -5.14 -8.61 0.27
CA VAL A 27 -4.92 -8.58 1.72
C VAL A 27 -5.65 -9.72 2.42
N ASP A 28 -6.87 -10.05 1.98
CA ASP A 28 -7.62 -11.21 2.49
C ASP A 28 -6.83 -12.50 2.26
N LEU A 29 -6.26 -12.66 1.07
CA LEU A 29 -5.42 -13.81 0.74
C LEU A 29 -4.16 -13.86 1.60
N LEU A 30 -3.49 -12.72 1.77
CA LEU A 30 -2.28 -12.64 2.61
C LEU A 30 -2.59 -13.00 4.07
N GLU A 31 -3.72 -12.54 4.58
CA GLU A 31 -4.15 -12.87 5.95
C GLU A 31 -4.38 -14.38 6.12
N GLU A 32 -5.03 -15.02 5.14
CA GLU A 32 -5.20 -16.47 5.15
C GLU A 32 -3.87 -17.21 5.11
N GLU A 33 -2.94 -16.78 4.26
CA GLU A 33 -1.62 -17.38 4.14
C GLU A 33 -0.80 -17.22 5.43
N GLN A 34 -0.91 -16.06 6.10
CA GLN A 34 -0.28 -15.87 7.42
C GLN A 34 -0.80 -16.87 8.44
N LYS A 35 -2.11 -17.11 8.47
CA LYS A 35 -2.73 -18.08 9.38
C LYS A 35 -2.29 -19.53 9.04
N ARG A 36 -2.18 -19.84 7.76
CA ARG A 36 -1.82 -21.19 7.30
C ARG A 36 -0.34 -21.52 7.55
N THR A 37 0.55 -20.56 7.33
CA THR A 37 2.00 -20.79 7.33
C THR A 37 2.71 -20.28 8.58
N GLY A 38 2.09 -19.37 9.33
CA GLY A 38 2.73 -18.70 10.46
C GLY A 38 3.73 -17.62 10.06
N ILE A 39 3.87 -17.31 8.76
CA ILE A 39 4.73 -16.23 8.30
C ILE A 39 4.19 -14.87 8.81
N LYS A 40 5.08 -13.95 9.12
CA LYS A 40 4.73 -12.66 9.71
C LYS A 40 5.16 -11.51 8.81
N LEU A 41 4.35 -10.45 8.78
CA LEU A 41 4.72 -9.21 8.10
C LEU A 41 5.78 -8.47 8.91
N LEU A 42 6.90 -8.16 8.28
CA LEU A 42 7.95 -7.35 8.90
C LEU A 42 7.61 -5.86 8.81
N TRP A 43 7.34 -5.37 7.60
CA TRP A 43 6.94 -3.98 7.38
C TRP A 43 6.12 -3.85 6.11
N GLY A 44 5.32 -2.79 6.06
CA GLY A 44 4.58 -2.39 4.88
C GLY A 44 5.02 -1.03 4.38
N THR A 45 4.72 -0.73 3.11
CA THR A 45 4.99 0.56 2.50
C THR A 45 4.08 0.80 1.30
N ALA A 46 3.96 2.06 0.90
CA ALA A 46 3.29 2.48 -0.33
C ALA A 46 4.32 2.86 -1.39
N ASN A 47 4.08 2.43 -2.62
CA ASN A 47 4.89 2.87 -3.76
C ASN A 47 4.39 4.24 -4.24
N LEU A 48 5.12 5.29 -3.92
CA LEU A 48 4.84 6.68 -4.27
C LEU A 48 5.83 7.24 -5.29
N PHE A 49 6.42 6.38 -6.11
CA PHE A 49 7.48 6.81 -7.04
C PHE A 49 7.36 6.21 -8.45
N SER A 50 6.78 5.02 -8.63
CA SER A 50 6.73 4.34 -9.93
C SER A 50 5.73 4.95 -10.90
N ASN A 51 4.58 5.40 -10.43
CA ASN A 51 3.56 5.98 -11.31
C ASN A 51 4.01 7.36 -11.79
N PRO A 52 3.82 7.69 -13.10
CA PRO A 52 4.18 9.01 -13.63
C PRO A 52 3.60 10.22 -12.89
N ARG A 53 2.49 10.06 -12.15
CA ARG A 53 1.92 11.16 -11.35
C ARG A 53 2.90 11.69 -10.31
N PHE A 54 3.87 10.89 -9.90
CA PHE A 54 4.85 11.25 -8.88
C PHE A 54 6.14 11.86 -9.45
N VAL A 55 6.15 12.22 -10.73
CA VAL A 55 7.34 12.75 -11.39
C VAL A 55 7.93 13.99 -10.69
N HIS A 56 7.09 14.80 -10.04
CA HIS A 56 7.51 15.98 -9.25
C HIS A 56 7.41 15.75 -7.74
N GLY A 57 7.42 14.49 -7.30
CA GLY A 57 7.27 14.09 -5.91
C GLY A 57 5.84 13.67 -5.58
N ALA A 58 5.67 13.10 -4.39
CA ALA A 58 4.38 12.68 -3.85
C ALA A 58 3.89 13.69 -2.81
N SER A 59 4.35 13.59 -1.57
CA SER A 59 4.04 14.55 -0.50
C SER A 59 4.69 15.92 -0.72
N THR A 60 5.69 16.00 -1.57
CA THR A 60 6.38 17.24 -1.96
C THR A 60 5.89 17.79 -3.30
N SER A 61 4.93 17.13 -3.94
CA SER A 61 4.38 17.60 -5.22
C SER A 61 3.68 18.95 -5.07
N PRO A 62 3.89 19.89 -6.03
CA PRO A 62 3.13 21.13 -6.05
C PRO A 62 1.68 20.95 -6.51
N ASN A 63 1.32 19.79 -7.03
CA ASN A 63 -0.03 19.46 -7.43
C ASN A 63 -0.85 18.94 -6.24
N ALA A 64 -1.90 19.67 -5.86
CA ALA A 64 -2.73 19.31 -4.71
C ALA A 64 -3.40 17.94 -4.84
N ASP A 65 -3.80 17.55 -6.06
CA ASP A 65 -4.42 16.25 -6.30
C ASP A 65 -3.43 15.10 -6.10
N VAL A 66 -2.19 15.27 -6.54
CA VAL A 66 -1.11 14.30 -6.31
C VAL A 66 -0.79 14.18 -4.83
N PHE A 67 -0.70 15.31 -4.14
CA PHE A 67 -0.50 15.33 -2.68
C PHE A 67 -1.61 14.56 -1.95
N ALA A 68 -2.87 14.86 -2.27
CA ALA A 68 -4.03 14.21 -1.67
C ALA A 68 -4.07 12.71 -1.98
N TYR A 69 -3.77 12.31 -3.21
CA TYR A 69 -3.70 10.91 -3.62
C TYR A 69 -2.62 10.16 -2.84
N SER A 70 -1.46 10.79 -2.70
CA SER A 70 -0.35 10.23 -1.92
C SER A 70 -0.76 9.96 -0.47
N ALA A 71 -1.43 10.91 0.16
CA ALA A 71 -1.92 10.76 1.53
C ALA A 71 -2.92 9.61 1.66
N ALA A 72 -3.85 9.49 0.71
CA ALA A 72 -4.82 8.40 0.69
C ALA A 72 -4.15 7.03 0.51
N GLN A 73 -3.15 6.96 -0.36
CA GLN A 73 -2.40 5.72 -0.60
C GLN A 73 -1.58 5.30 0.62
N VAL A 74 -0.92 6.23 1.28
CA VAL A 74 -0.17 5.96 2.52
C VAL A 74 -1.12 5.50 3.62
N LYS A 75 -2.25 6.19 3.79
CA LYS A 75 -3.26 5.80 4.78
C LYS A 75 -3.69 4.35 4.58
N LYS A 76 -4.01 3.96 3.35
CA LYS A 76 -4.42 2.59 3.03
C LYS A 76 -3.31 1.59 3.32
N ALA A 77 -2.08 1.89 2.97
CA ALA A 77 -0.95 1.01 3.25
C ALA A 77 -0.67 0.87 4.75
N LEU A 78 -0.85 1.94 5.52
CA LEU A 78 -0.78 1.89 6.98
C LEU A 78 -1.86 0.99 7.57
N GLU A 79 -3.10 1.11 7.10
CA GLU A 79 -4.22 0.27 7.54
C GLU A 79 -3.96 -1.21 7.25
N VAL A 80 -3.45 -1.52 6.06
CA VAL A 80 -3.09 -2.89 5.67
C VAL A 80 -1.96 -3.43 6.54
N THR A 81 -0.93 -2.64 6.77
CA THR A 81 0.20 -3.03 7.62
C THR A 81 -0.28 -3.35 9.03
N HIS A 82 -1.16 -2.53 9.59
CA HIS A 82 -1.76 -2.77 10.90
C HIS A 82 -2.61 -4.06 10.91
N ARG A 83 -3.47 -4.22 9.91
CA ARG A 83 -4.35 -5.39 9.78
C ARG A 83 -3.56 -6.70 9.71
N LEU A 84 -2.45 -6.72 8.98
CA LEU A 84 -1.58 -7.88 8.82
C LEU A 84 -0.61 -8.08 9.99
N GLY A 85 -0.67 -7.23 11.02
CA GLY A 85 0.17 -7.35 12.21
C GLY A 85 1.63 -6.99 11.97
N GLY A 86 1.92 -6.11 11.00
CA GLY A 86 3.27 -5.67 10.70
C GLY A 86 3.94 -4.96 11.88
N LEU A 87 5.23 -5.18 12.03
CA LEU A 87 6.00 -4.59 13.13
C LEU A 87 6.33 -3.12 12.87
N ASN A 88 6.47 -2.74 11.61
CA ASN A 88 6.92 -1.40 11.20
C ASN A 88 6.23 -0.96 9.91
N TYR A 89 6.34 0.33 9.62
CA TYR A 89 5.99 0.91 8.32
C TYR A 89 7.18 1.70 7.80
N VAL A 90 7.48 1.58 6.51
CA VAL A 90 8.60 2.28 5.88
C VAL A 90 8.06 3.43 5.01
N PHE A 91 8.50 4.64 5.30
CA PHE A 91 8.25 5.81 4.47
C PHE A 91 9.43 5.98 3.51
N TRP A 92 9.13 5.95 2.23
CA TRP A 92 10.13 6.17 1.19
C TRP A 92 10.21 7.65 0.83
#